data_f68473d20315f2bba8dfbf65caac34c2
#
_entry.id   f68473d20315f2bba8dfbf65caac34c2
#
_cell.length_a   1.000
_cell.length_b   1.000
_cell.length_c   1.000
_cell.angle_alpha   90.00
_cell.angle_beta   90.00
_cell.angle_gamma   90.00
#
_symmetry.space_group_name_H-M   'P 1'
#
loop_
_entity.id
_entity.type
_entity.pdbx_description
1 polymer ?
#
loop_
_entity_poly.entity_id
_entity_poly.type
_entity_poly.pdbx_seq_one_letter_code
_entity_poly.pdbx_strand_id
1 'polypeptide(L)'
;KGTRIGLYGSGARKTIKGGSGSGDVNERSCVTIEQGLEHAGFVIEKKEWLDRYDQVKDASIESWKNGILARVNEAHPFTEIYFTTPYHGPEENKITENEMPEDAEAVLYVISRISGEGADRGNEPGDFLFSESEKENLKKLDETGKDLIVILNTGGLMDLTYLDGLHHVKAVIYASQGGMEGG
;
A
#
# COMPACT_ATOMS: atom_id res chain seq x y z
N LYS A 1 0.62 16.36 20.38
CA LYS A 1 1.63 15.27 20.38
C LYS A 1 1.07 14.11 21.20
N GLY A 2 1.18 12.90 20.69
CA GLY A 2 0.65 11.72 21.32
C GLY A 2 -0.79 11.35 20.91
N THR A 3 -1.35 12.01 19.89
CA THR A 3 -2.62 11.59 19.28
C THR A 3 -2.51 10.15 18.80
N ARG A 4 -3.45 9.31 19.23
CA ARG A 4 -3.49 7.89 18.88
C ARG A 4 -4.27 7.72 17.58
N ILE A 5 -3.72 6.96 16.65
CA ILE A 5 -4.32 6.70 15.34
C ILE A 5 -4.25 5.21 14.99
N GLY A 6 -5.25 4.72 14.25
CA GLY A 6 -5.17 3.46 13.53
C GLY A 6 -4.50 3.69 12.17
N LEU A 7 -3.61 2.82 11.75
CA LEU A 7 -2.93 2.91 10.44
C LEU A 7 -2.99 1.57 9.71
N TYR A 8 -3.50 1.61 8.49
CA TYR A 8 -3.73 0.43 7.64
C TYR A 8 -3.39 0.74 6.19
N GLY A 9 -3.43 -0.28 5.37
CA GLY A 9 -3.23 -0.17 3.92
C GLY A 9 -1.79 -0.41 3.48
N SER A 10 -1.66 -0.94 2.27
CA SER A 10 -0.39 -1.43 1.70
C SER A 10 0.70 -0.38 1.62
N GLY A 11 0.34 0.89 1.51
CA GLY A 11 1.28 2.00 1.38
C GLY A 11 1.87 2.51 2.68
N ALA A 12 1.34 2.11 3.84
CA ALA A 12 1.77 2.64 5.13
C ALA A 12 3.25 2.38 5.41
N ARG A 13 3.71 1.14 5.25
CA ARG A 13 5.12 0.72 5.41
C ARG A 13 5.85 0.51 4.10
N LYS A 14 5.14 0.16 3.05
CA LYS A 14 5.71 -0.02 1.71
C LYS A 14 5.37 1.19 0.85
N THR A 15 5.62 2.38 1.38
CA THR A 15 5.38 3.65 0.72
C THR A 15 6.14 3.71 -0.60
N ILE A 16 5.41 3.96 -1.69
CA ILE A 16 5.99 4.07 -3.02
C ILE A 16 6.59 5.46 -3.20
N LYS A 17 7.90 5.52 -3.37
CA LYS A 17 8.65 6.76 -3.54
C LYS A 17 8.61 7.34 -4.94
N GLY A 18 8.49 6.46 -5.96
CA GLY A 18 8.53 6.82 -7.37
C GLY A 18 8.06 5.69 -8.26
N GLY A 19 8.02 5.92 -9.56
CA GLY A 19 7.67 4.92 -10.55
C GLY A 19 8.74 3.84 -10.70
N SER A 20 8.35 2.66 -11.22
CA SER A 20 9.28 1.61 -11.62
C SER A 20 9.97 1.97 -12.95
N GLY A 21 11.06 1.27 -13.25
CA GLY A 21 11.86 1.51 -14.45
C GLY A 21 13.05 2.43 -14.16
N SER A 22 13.36 3.36 -15.06
CA SER A 22 14.52 4.27 -14.93
C SER A 22 14.44 5.22 -13.72
N GLY A 23 13.23 5.42 -13.19
CA GLY A 23 12.99 6.19 -11.95
C GLY A 23 13.23 5.40 -10.65
N ASP A 24 13.43 4.09 -10.72
CA ASP A 24 13.66 3.24 -9.56
C ASP A 24 15.17 3.21 -9.23
N VAL A 25 15.62 4.23 -8.53
CA VAL A 25 17.02 4.39 -8.13
C VAL A 25 17.29 3.76 -6.78
N ASN A 26 18.53 3.27 -6.60
CA ASN A 26 19.02 2.80 -5.30
C ASN A 26 19.05 3.96 -4.31
N GLU A 27 18.48 3.73 -3.15
CA GLU A 27 18.41 4.70 -2.07
C GLU A 27 19.17 4.23 -0.82
N ARG A 28 19.62 5.18 -0.02
CA ARG A 28 20.21 4.86 1.29
C ARG A 28 19.14 4.66 2.37
N SER A 29 18.04 5.39 2.25
CA SER A 29 16.90 5.37 3.16
C SER A 29 15.66 5.90 2.45
N CYS A 30 14.50 5.48 2.89
CA CYS A 30 13.23 6.04 2.49
C CYS A 30 12.38 6.21 3.75
N VAL A 31 11.81 7.40 3.95
CA VAL A 31 10.85 7.63 5.03
C VAL A 31 9.50 7.14 4.57
N THR A 32 8.95 6.17 5.28
CA THR A 32 7.61 5.65 5.02
C THR A 32 6.55 6.53 5.68
N ILE A 33 5.29 6.43 5.23
CA ILE A 33 4.17 7.15 5.86
C ILE A 33 4.05 6.78 7.35
N GLU A 34 4.24 5.50 7.71
CA GLU A 34 4.30 5.10 9.13
C GLU A 34 5.36 5.88 9.90
N GLN A 35 6.59 5.90 9.39
CA GLN A 35 7.71 6.60 10.03
C GLN A 35 7.49 8.11 10.11
N GLY A 36 6.96 8.72 9.05
CA GLY A 36 6.64 10.15 9.03
C GLY A 36 5.61 10.53 10.09
N LEU A 37 4.56 9.74 10.25
CA LEU A 37 3.55 9.93 11.28
C LEU A 37 4.14 9.78 12.68
N GLU A 38 4.99 8.77 12.93
CA GLU A 38 5.68 8.60 14.22
C GLU A 38 6.64 9.77 14.52
N HIS A 39 7.42 10.22 13.52
CA HIS A 39 8.30 11.39 13.68
C HIS A 39 7.50 12.67 13.96
N ALA A 40 6.30 12.80 13.42
CA ALA A 40 5.38 13.90 13.72
C ALA A 40 4.77 13.80 15.14
N GLY A 41 4.95 12.67 15.82
CA GLY A 41 4.55 12.45 17.21
C GLY A 41 3.18 11.80 17.36
N PHE A 42 2.65 11.16 16.33
CA PHE A 42 1.49 10.29 16.44
C PHE A 42 1.88 8.95 17.09
N VAL A 43 0.92 8.33 17.74
CA VAL A 43 1.05 6.98 18.30
C VAL A 43 0.17 6.03 17.49
N ILE A 44 0.78 5.10 16.78
CA ILE A 44 0.07 4.14 15.94
C ILE A 44 -0.36 2.96 16.80
N GLU A 45 -1.67 2.69 16.83
CA GLU A 45 -2.25 1.54 17.51
C GLU A 45 -2.30 0.32 16.61
N LYS A 46 -2.15 -0.86 17.23
CA LYS A 46 -2.47 -2.14 16.58
C LYS A 46 -1.72 -2.33 15.24
N LYS A 47 -0.39 -2.38 15.32
CA LYS A 47 0.47 -2.59 14.14
C LYS A 47 0.43 -4.02 13.58
N GLU A 48 -0.29 -4.94 14.21
CA GLU A 48 -0.36 -6.35 13.87
C GLU A 48 -0.83 -6.58 12.42
N TRP A 49 -1.76 -5.76 11.93
CA TRP A 49 -2.17 -5.83 10.53
C TRP A 49 -1.02 -5.50 9.58
N LEU A 50 -0.26 -4.44 9.89
CA LEU A 50 0.91 -4.03 9.10
C LEU A 50 2.00 -5.12 9.12
N ASP A 51 2.27 -5.70 10.30
CA ASP A 51 3.25 -6.77 10.47
C ASP A 51 2.86 -8.01 9.66
N ARG A 52 1.60 -8.38 9.68
CA ARG A 52 1.07 -9.52 8.94
C ARG A 52 1.09 -9.28 7.42
N TYR A 53 0.75 -8.07 6.97
CA TYR A 53 0.83 -7.74 5.56
C TYR A 53 2.27 -7.75 5.04
N ASP A 54 3.22 -7.24 5.81
CA ASP A 54 4.64 -7.29 5.46
C ASP A 54 5.12 -8.72 5.25
N GLN A 55 4.76 -9.64 6.15
CA GLN A 55 5.11 -11.06 6.01
C GLN A 55 4.56 -11.68 4.72
N VAL A 56 3.29 -11.40 4.39
CA VAL A 56 2.66 -11.90 3.17
C VAL A 56 3.34 -11.30 1.93
N LYS A 57 3.64 -10.02 1.95
CA LYS A 57 4.30 -9.36 0.83
C LYS A 57 5.72 -9.84 0.62
N ASP A 58 6.51 -9.97 1.68
CA ASP A 58 7.90 -10.43 1.59
C ASP A 58 7.95 -11.89 1.10
N ALA A 59 7.07 -12.75 1.59
CA ALA A 59 6.94 -14.13 1.09
C ALA A 59 6.53 -14.19 -0.39
N SER A 60 5.64 -13.31 -0.82
CA SER A 60 5.22 -13.19 -2.23
C SER A 60 6.39 -12.76 -3.14
N ILE A 61 7.18 -11.77 -2.72
CA ILE A 61 8.37 -11.33 -3.45
C ILE A 61 9.39 -12.47 -3.57
N GLU A 62 9.64 -13.18 -2.48
CA GLU A 62 10.56 -14.31 -2.47
C GLU A 62 10.08 -15.43 -3.39
N SER A 63 8.80 -15.77 -3.34
CA SER A 63 8.20 -16.77 -4.22
C SER A 63 8.32 -16.37 -5.70
N TRP A 64 8.07 -15.10 -6.03
CA TRP A 64 8.24 -14.58 -7.40
C TRP A 64 9.70 -14.67 -7.86
N LYS A 65 10.67 -14.26 -7.03
CA LYS A 65 12.11 -14.37 -7.33
C LYS A 65 12.53 -15.81 -7.59
N ASN A 66 12.11 -16.72 -6.72
CA ASN A 66 12.41 -18.14 -6.86
C ASN A 66 11.77 -18.73 -8.11
N GLY A 67 10.55 -18.31 -8.46
CA GLY A 67 9.87 -18.70 -9.69
C GLY A 67 10.61 -18.24 -10.96
N ILE A 68 11.21 -17.04 -10.94
CA ILE A 68 12.09 -16.58 -12.02
C ILE A 68 13.34 -17.46 -12.11
N LEU A 69 14.06 -17.60 -10.99
CA LEU A 69 15.33 -18.36 -10.96
C LEU A 69 15.15 -19.81 -11.38
N ALA A 70 14.06 -20.46 -11.04
CA ALA A 70 13.75 -21.84 -11.43
C ALA A 70 13.55 -22.03 -12.94
N ARG A 71 13.25 -20.95 -13.68
CA ARG A 71 13.01 -20.96 -15.15
C ARG A 71 14.25 -20.59 -15.96
N VAL A 72 15.26 -20.01 -15.32
CA VAL A 72 16.49 -19.58 -15.98
C VAL A 72 17.30 -20.80 -16.42
N ASN A 73 17.68 -20.83 -17.71
CA ASN A 73 18.54 -21.86 -18.31
C ASN A 73 19.24 -21.27 -19.56
N GLU A 74 20.02 -22.09 -20.30
CA GLU A 74 20.74 -21.62 -21.48
C GLU A 74 19.82 -21.10 -22.60
N ALA A 75 18.62 -21.66 -22.77
CA ALA A 75 17.64 -21.24 -23.77
C ALA A 75 16.84 -20.01 -23.33
N HIS A 76 16.68 -19.80 -22.02
CA HIS A 76 15.90 -18.71 -21.42
C HIS A 76 16.74 -17.98 -20.36
N PRO A 77 17.49 -16.94 -20.75
CA PRO A 77 18.34 -16.19 -19.84
C PRO A 77 17.52 -15.36 -18.84
N PHE A 78 18.14 -15.03 -17.71
CA PHE A 78 17.49 -14.28 -16.61
C PHE A 78 16.75 -13.04 -17.10
N THR A 79 17.35 -12.25 -17.98
CA THR A 79 16.77 -11.01 -18.48
C THR A 79 15.45 -11.24 -19.21
N GLU A 80 15.35 -12.29 -20.04
CA GLU A 80 14.12 -12.64 -20.74
C GLU A 80 13.01 -13.01 -19.76
N ILE A 81 13.31 -13.93 -18.81
CA ILE A 81 12.34 -14.37 -17.82
C ILE A 81 11.89 -13.21 -16.92
N TYR A 82 12.82 -12.35 -16.50
CA TYR A 82 12.53 -11.20 -15.65
C TYR A 82 11.56 -10.21 -16.32
N PHE A 83 11.83 -9.82 -17.55
CA PHE A 83 10.98 -8.87 -18.28
C PHE A 83 9.63 -9.45 -18.71
N THR A 84 9.52 -10.77 -18.85
CA THR A 84 8.26 -11.43 -19.20
C THR A 84 7.45 -11.91 -17.99
N THR A 85 7.93 -11.67 -16.77
CA THR A 85 7.29 -12.10 -15.54
C THR A 85 7.18 -10.93 -14.55
N PRO A 86 6.30 -9.94 -14.82
CA PRO A 86 6.14 -8.82 -13.91
C PRO A 86 5.68 -9.29 -12.52
N TYR A 87 6.15 -8.60 -11.49
CA TYR A 87 5.68 -8.85 -10.13
C TYR A 87 4.28 -8.26 -9.93
N HIS A 88 3.35 -9.10 -9.52
CA HIS A 88 2.05 -8.69 -9.03
C HIS A 88 2.00 -8.90 -7.52
N GLY A 89 1.84 -7.82 -6.77
CA GLY A 89 1.74 -7.90 -5.30
C GLY A 89 0.52 -8.72 -4.85
N PRO A 90 0.56 -9.26 -3.63
CA PRO A 90 -0.60 -9.93 -3.05
C PRO A 90 -1.71 -8.92 -2.77
N GLU A 91 -2.95 -9.39 -2.75
CA GLU A 91 -4.04 -8.61 -2.19
C GLU A 91 -3.79 -8.28 -0.72
N GLU A 92 -4.34 -7.19 -0.25
CA GLU A 92 -4.27 -6.82 1.15
C GLU A 92 -5.01 -7.82 2.04
N ASN A 93 -4.48 -8.04 3.23
CA ASN A 93 -5.17 -8.85 4.22
C ASN A 93 -6.44 -8.15 4.72
N LYS A 94 -7.49 -8.90 4.97
CA LYS A 94 -8.67 -8.39 5.66
C LYS A 94 -8.33 -8.06 7.11
N ILE A 95 -8.79 -6.92 7.60
CA ILE A 95 -8.61 -6.51 8.99
C ILE A 95 -9.45 -7.44 9.89
N THR A 96 -8.82 -8.03 10.90
CA THR A 96 -9.50 -8.87 11.89
C THR A 96 -10.02 -8.03 13.07
N GLU A 97 -10.90 -8.60 13.91
CA GLU A 97 -11.44 -7.89 15.09
C GLU A 97 -10.34 -7.46 16.06
N ASN A 98 -9.34 -8.31 16.26
CA ASN A 98 -8.23 -8.02 17.17
C ASN A 98 -7.31 -6.88 16.68
N GLU A 99 -7.35 -6.57 15.40
CA GLU A 99 -6.57 -5.52 14.75
C GLU A 99 -7.33 -4.18 14.69
N MET A 100 -8.60 -4.16 15.11
CA MET A 100 -9.41 -2.94 15.10
C MET A 100 -8.89 -1.91 16.11
N PRO A 101 -8.90 -0.61 15.77
CA PRO A 101 -8.41 0.44 16.65
C PRO A 101 -9.40 0.66 17.80
N GLU A 102 -8.91 0.63 19.04
CA GLU A 102 -9.75 0.82 20.24
C GLU A 102 -9.81 2.29 20.67
N ASP A 103 -8.64 2.86 20.98
CA ASP A 103 -8.52 4.22 21.54
C ASP A 103 -8.10 5.28 20.50
N ALA A 104 -8.00 4.91 19.23
CA ALA A 104 -7.61 5.84 18.18
C ALA A 104 -8.63 6.97 17.99
N GLU A 105 -8.14 8.20 17.86
CA GLU A 105 -8.94 9.38 17.57
C GLU A 105 -9.37 9.42 16.09
N ALA A 106 -8.54 8.87 15.21
CA ALA A 106 -8.81 8.77 13.78
C ALA A 106 -8.15 7.50 13.20
N VAL A 107 -8.59 7.12 12.02
CA VAL A 107 -8.06 5.97 11.26
C VAL A 107 -7.55 6.45 9.92
N LEU A 108 -6.35 6.04 9.57
CA LEU A 108 -5.72 6.32 8.29
C LEU A 108 -5.62 5.04 7.47
N TYR A 109 -6.02 5.10 6.21
CA TYR A 109 -5.90 4.00 5.27
C TYR A 109 -5.08 4.42 4.05
N VAL A 110 -3.91 3.80 3.86
CA VAL A 110 -2.94 4.18 2.83
C VAL A 110 -2.99 3.22 1.66
N ILE A 111 -3.48 3.70 0.53
CA ILE A 111 -3.56 2.95 -0.72
C ILE A 111 -2.32 3.24 -1.56
N SER A 112 -1.64 2.20 -2.00
CA SER A 112 -0.48 2.34 -2.88
C SER A 112 -0.75 1.78 -4.28
N ARG A 113 -0.35 2.56 -5.29
CA ARG A 113 -0.32 2.12 -6.69
C ARG A 113 0.96 2.60 -7.34
N ILE A 114 1.72 1.67 -7.88
CA ILE A 114 2.92 2.03 -8.64
C ILE A 114 2.55 2.34 -10.08
N SER A 115 3.18 3.36 -10.65
CA SER A 115 3.18 3.63 -12.09
C SER A 115 4.58 3.42 -12.61
N GLY A 116 4.72 2.75 -13.75
CA GLY A 116 6.02 2.39 -14.31
C GLY A 116 6.14 2.80 -15.77
N GLU A 117 7.37 2.78 -16.27
CA GLU A 117 7.63 2.95 -17.70
C GLU A 117 7.13 1.73 -18.50
N GLY A 118 6.54 2.00 -19.65
CA GLY A 118 6.21 0.98 -20.64
C GLY A 118 4.91 0.22 -20.41
N ALA A 119 4.14 0.56 -19.37
CA ALA A 119 2.83 -0.03 -19.12
C ALA A 119 1.86 1.01 -18.56
N ASP A 120 0.70 1.11 -19.20
CA ASP A 120 -0.42 1.88 -18.66
C ASP A 120 -1.07 1.13 -17.50
N ARG A 121 -1.70 1.89 -16.61
CA ARG A 121 -2.50 1.32 -15.53
C ARG A 121 -3.82 0.77 -16.07
N GLY A 122 -4.23 -0.40 -15.54
CA GLY A 122 -5.46 -1.08 -15.96
C GLY A 122 -6.70 -0.49 -15.28
N ASN A 123 -7.83 -0.49 -16.00
CA ASN A 123 -9.12 -0.17 -15.42
C ASN A 123 -9.72 -1.42 -14.74
N GLU A 124 -9.06 -1.86 -13.66
CA GLU A 124 -9.39 -3.09 -12.95
C GLU A 124 -9.24 -2.94 -11.44
N PRO A 125 -9.86 -3.84 -10.63
CA PRO A 125 -9.68 -3.88 -9.18
C PRO A 125 -8.20 -4.07 -8.78
N GLY A 126 -7.76 -3.28 -7.81
CA GLY A 126 -6.36 -3.29 -7.34
C GLY A 126 -5.43 -2.40 -8.15
N ASP A 127 -5.93 -1.74 -9.23
CA ASP A 127 -5.21 -0.73 -9.97
C ASP A 127 -6.01 0.60 -10.01
N PHE A 128 -6.76 0.89 -11.08
CA PHE A 128 -7.59 2.12 -11.12
C PHE A 128 -8.77 2.05 -10.15
N LEU A 129 -9.34 0.86 -9.96
CA LEU A 129 -10.43 0.63 -9.01
C LEU A 129 -9.89 0.09 -7.68
N PHE A 130 -10.66 0.29 -6.60
CA PHE A 130 -10.38 -0.40 -5.34
C PHE A 130 -10.49 -1.92 -5.51
N SER A 131 -9.58 -2.68 -4.90
CA SER A 131 -9.70 -4.13 -4.78
C SER A 131 -10.85 -4.50 -3.82
N GLU A 132 -11.31 -5.75 -3.86
CA GLU A 132 -12.36 -6.19 -2.93
C GLU A 132 -11.87 -6.16 -1.47
N SER A 133 -10.61 -6.52 -1.22
CA SER A 133 -10.02 -6.47 0.12
C SER A 133 -9.95 -5.03 0.66
N GLU A 134 -9.58 -4.05 -0.18
CA GLU A 134 -9.57 -2.64 0.19
C GLU A 134 -10.97 -2.12 0.52
N LYS A 135 -11.96 -2.47 -0.29
CA LYS A 135 -13.37 -2.11 -0.05
C LYS A 135 -13.88 -2.67 1.28
N GLU A 136 -13.62 -3.96 1.54
CA GLU A 136 -14.01 -4.60 2.80
C GLU A 136 -13.32 -3.95 4.00
N ASN A 137 -12.01 -3.68 3.91
CA ASN A 137 -11.24 -3.02 4.96
C ASN A 137 -11.76 -1.60 5.23
N LEU A 138 -11.93 -0.79 4.19
CA LEU A 138 -12.47 0.57 4.30
C LEU A 138 -13.87 0.57 4.93
N LYS A 139 -14.76 -0.32 4.48
CA LYS A 139 -16.09 -0.47 5.06
C LYS A 139 -16.03 -0.83 6.55
N LYS A 140 -15.19 -1.79 6.92
CA LYS A 140 -15.01 -2.22 8.30
C LYS A 140 -14.49 -1.08 9.20
N LEU A 141 -13.58 -0.27 8.69
CA LEU A 141 -13.07 0.90 9.41
C LEU A 141 -14.11 2.01 9.51
N ASP A 142 -14.91 2.25 8.46
CA ASP A 142 -16.02 3.20 8.47
C ASP A 142 -17.08 2.82 9.54
N GLU A 143 -17.37 1.52 9.69
CA GLU A 143 -18.31 1.00 10.71
C GLU A 143 -17.86 1.24 12.16
N THR A 144 -16.60 1.63 12.39
CA THR A 144 -16.13 2.06 13.74
C THR A 144 -16.69 3.40 14.19
N GLY A 145 -17.20 4.20 13.27
CA GLY A 145 -17.65 5.56 13.54
C GLY A 145 -16.53 6.58 13.77
N LYS A 146 -15.26 6.17 13.65
CA LYS A 146 -14.10 7.06 13.79
C LYS A 146 -13.87 7.84 12.50
N ASP A 147 -13.27 9.02 12.60
CA ASP A 147 -12.86 9.79 11.43
C ASP A 147 -11.86 8.98 10.58
N LEU A 148 -12.25 8.69 9.33
CA LEU A 148 -11.45 7.92 8.37
C LEU A 148 -10.80 8.88 7.37
N ILE A 149 -9.48 8.77 7.24
CA ILE A 149 -8.67 9.54 6.30
C ILE A 149 -8.04 8.56 5.32
N VAL A 150 -8.32 8.74 4.03
CA VAL A 150 -7.75 7.92 2.95
C VAL A 150 -6.56 8.65 2.35
N ILE A 151 -5.40 7.98 2.32
CA ILE A 151 -4.16 8.52 1.74
C ILE A 151 -3.85 7.76 0.46
N LEU A 152 -3.70 8.47 -0.64
CA LEU A 152 -3.39 7.93 -1.96
C LEU A 152 -1.90 8.14 -2.27
N ASN A 153 -1.12 7.12 -2.02
CA ASN A 153 0.29 7.04 -2.43
C ASN A 153 0.35 6.39 -3.83
N THR A 154 -0.08 7.15 -4.85
CA THR A 154 -0.29 6.63 -6.19
C THR A 154 0.39 7.50 -7.24
N GLY A 155 0.96 6.89 -8.27
CA GLY A 155 1.57 7.59 -9.41
C GLY A 155 0.58 8.09 -10.46
N GLY A 156 -0.72 7.88 -10.25
CA GLY A 156 -1.79 8.29 -11.18
C GLY A 156 -3.15 8.30 -10.49
N LEU A 157 -4.19 8.68 -11.22
CA LEU A 157 -5.55 8.77 -10.71
C LEU A 157 -6.12 7.39 -10.35
N MET A 158 -7.10 7.41 -9.45
CA MET A 158 -7.95 6.27 -9.09
C MET A 158 -9.42 6.68 -9.16
N ASP A 159 -10.30 5.71 -9.37
CA ASP A 159 -11.73 5.90 -9.16
C ASP A 159 -12.04 5.90 -7.66
N LEU A 160 -12.59 6.99 -7.17
CA LEU A 160 -12.91 7.19 -5.75
C LEU A 160 -14.41 7.04 -5.46
N THR A 161 -15.23 6.68 -6.45
CA THR A 161 -16.70 6.60 -6.30
C THR A 161 -17.14 5.66 -5.18
N TYR A 162 -16.34 4.64 -4.85
CA TYR A 162 -16.62 3.76 -3.72
C TYR A 162 -16.69 4.51 -2.39
N LEU A 163 -15.88 5.56 -2.20
CA LEU A 163 -15.82 6.34 -0.97
C LEU A 163 -17.10 7.15 -0.71
N ASP A 164 -17.88 7.47 -1.75
CA ASP A 164 -19.14 8.20 -1.62
C ASP A 164 -20.19 7.43 -0.81
N GLY A 165 -20.05 6.10 -0.73
CA GLY A 165 -20.92 5.22 0.08
C GLY A 165 -20.50 5.08 1.54
N LEU A 166 -19.37 5.66 1.97
CA LEU A 166 -18.86 5.61 3.33
C LEU A 166 -19.23 6.88 4.09
N HIS A 167 -19.53 6.76 5.39
CA HIS A 167 -20.11 7.85 6.18
C HIS A 167 -19.07 8.64 6.99
N HIS A 168 -17.94 8.02 7.29
CA HIS A 168 -16.92 8.59 8.18
C HIS A 168 -15.64 9.00 7.46
N VAL A 169 -15.59 8.92 6.12
CA VAL A 169 -14.49 9.49 5.34
C VAL A 169 -14.53 11.00 5.45
N LYS A 170 -13.53 11.57 6.14
CA LYS A 170 -13.42 13.02 6.38
C LYS A 170 -12.46 13.71 5.44
N ALA A 171 -11.48 12.97 4.93
CA ALA A 171 -10.51 13.52 3.99
C ALA A 171 -9.95 12.43 3.08
N VAL A 172 -9.62 12.84 1.86
CA VAL A 172 -8.78 12.08 0.94
C VAL A 172 -7.54 12.92 0.65
N ILE A 173 -6.37 12.38 0.94
CA ILE A 173 -5.08 13.06 0.73
C ILE A 173 -4.40 12.39 -0.46
N TYR A 174 -4.18 13.15 -1.52
CA TYR A 174 -3.38 12.69 -2.64
C TYR A 174 -1.90 12.97 -2.37
N ALA A 175 -1.20 11.99 -1.79
CA ALA A 175 0.22 12.10 -1.43
C ALA A 175 1.16 11.89 -2.62
N SER A 176 0.64 11.33 -3.73
CA SER A 176 1.45 11.01 -4.91
C SER A 176 2.61 10.06 -4.56
N GLN A 177 3.71 10.18 -5.29
CA GLN A 177 4.98 9.47 -5.05
C GLN A 177 6.02 10.51 -4.62
N GLY A 178 6.15 10.68 -3.30
CA GLY A 178 6.84 11.82 -2.69
C GLY A 178 8.37 11.75 -2.66
N GLY A 179 8.98 10.73 -3.31
CA GLY A 179 10.42 10.51 -3.22
C GLY A 179 10.86 9.87 -1.91
N MET A 180 12.15 10.02 -1.56
CA MET A 180 12.74 9.37 -0.37
C MET A 180 12.23 9.93 0.96
N GLU A 181 11.72 11.15 0.97
CA GLU A 181 11.20 11.84 2.16
C GLU A 181 9.66 11.99 2.09
N GLY A 182 8.99 11.06 1.40
CA GLY A 182 7.55 11.15 1.14
C GLY A 182 6.64 10.75 2.30
N GLY A 183 7.20 10.25 3.40
CA GLY A 183 6.47 9.82 4.59
C GLY A 183 6.24 10.90 5.64
#